data_9d9b0a271529316e850f09babe0ab577
#
_entry.id   9d9b0a271529316e850f09babe0ab577
#
_cell.length_a   1.000
_cell.length_b   1.000
_cell.length_c   1.000
_cell.angle_alpha   90.00
_cell.angle_beta   90.00
_cell.angle_gamma   90.00
#
_symmetry.space_group_name_H-M   'P 1'
#
loop_
_entity.id
_entity.type
_entity.pdbx_description
1 polymer ?
#
loop_
_entity_poly.entity_id
_entity_poly.type
_entity_poly.pdbx_seq_one_letter_code
_entity_poly.pdbx_strand_id
1 'polypeptide(L)'
;SVCVNGWFIDPGVLVDDDGQVYIACGFERSFIAKIDPQDMTHVLDGTYLEHIIPCEVTENGGFTDPDSRFYEAASLRKIGDTYYFIYSPKRGSRLAYATSDKPMGPYTYRGYIVDNGVDYPAGNNHGSICRIGNQWYIFYHRMTNGSVMSRRACVEKIEILPDGTISPVEMTSLGFSDALNPYEETPAELACVLKGLSLIHISEPTRLRCIS
;
A
#
# COMPACT_ATOMS: atom_id res chain seq x y z
N SER A 1 -23.38 14.39 13.44
CA SER A 1 -22.25 13.48 13.68
C SER A 1 -22.68 12.08 13.28
N VAL A 2 -22.06 11.54 12.27
CA VAL A 2 -22.26 10.13 11.88
C VAL A 2 -21.51 9.28 12.89
N CYS A 3 -22.20 8.87 13.97
CA CYS A 3 -21.70 7.81 14.85
C CYS A 3 -21.91 6.50 14.13
N VAL A 4 -20.95 6.06 13.37
CA VAL A 4 -20.96 4.74 12.75
C VAL A 4 -20.27 3.78 13.70
N ASN A 5 -20.85 2.62 13.92
CA ASN A 5 -20.28 1.53 14.71
C ASN A 5 -19.10 0.89 13.97
N GLY A 6 -17.99 1.61 13.84
CA GLY A 6 -16.81 1.14 13.14
C GLY A 6 -15.53 1.82 13.67
N TRP A 7 -14.43 1.12 13.54
CA TRP A 7 -13.12 1.67 13.86
C TRP A 7 -12.63 2.51 12.67
N PHE A 8 -12.68 3.83 12.83
CA PHE A 8 -12.16 4.78 11.86
C PHE A 8 -10.68 5.02 12.14
N ILE A 9 -9.83 4.22 11.52
CA ILE A 9 -8.38 4.37 11.62
C ILE A 9 -7.80 4.65 10.24
N ASP A 10 -6.57 5.16 10.20
CA ASP A 10 -5.75 5.34 9.02
C ASP A 10 -6.44 6.12 7.90
N PRO A 11 -6.88 7.36 8.13
CA PRO A 11 -7.60 8.12 7.14
C PRO A 11 -6.71 8.51 5.95
N GLY A 12 -7.16 8.20 4.75
CA GLY A 12 -6.63 8.73 3.50
C GLY A 12 -7.54 9.83 2.96
N VAL A 13 -6.97 10.97 2.59
CA VAL A 13 -7.71 12.11 2.05
C VAL A 13 -7.32 12.35 0.61
N LEU A 14 -8.32 12.63 -0.24
CA LEU A 14 -8.16 13.06 -1.62
C LEU A 14 -8.91 14.38 -1.80
N VAL A 15 -8.22 15.36 -2.36
CA VAL A 15 -8.83 16.57 -2.93
C VAL A 15 -8.89 16.36 -4.44
N ASP A 16 -10.08 16.30 -5.00
CA ASP A 16 -10.28 16.11 -6.44
C ASP A 16 -10.12 17.42 -7.22
N ASP A 17 -10.05 17.34 -8.54
CA ASP A 17 -9.81 18.49 -9.42
C ASP A 17 -10.93 19.54 -9.35
N ASP A 18 -12.15 19.14 -8.98
CA ASP A 18 -13.30 20.03 -8.74
C ASP A 18 -13.30 20.67 -7.34
N GLY A 19 -12.30 20.36 -6.51
CA GLY A 19 -12.19 20.83 -5.13
C GLY A 19 -13.00 20.02 -4.12
N GLN A 20 -13.72 18.97 -4.54
CA GLN A 20 -14.40 18.09 -3.60
C GLN A 20 -13.38 17.26 -2.82
N VAL A 21 -13.58 17.17 -1.52
CA VAL A 21 -12.73 16.40 -0.62
C VAL A 21 -13.38 15.06 -0.27
N TYR A 22 -12.60 14.01 -0.37
CA TYR A 22 -12.99 12.64 0.00
C TYR A 22 -12.11 12.14 1.12
N ILE A 23 -12.69 11.40 2.07
CA ILE A 23 -11.99 10.67 3.11
C ILE A 23 -12.30 9.19 2.99
N ALA A 24 -11.26 8.37 3.03
CA ALA A 24 -11.38 6.93 3.15
C ALA A 24 -10.66 6.47 4.41
N CYS A 25 -11.18 5.47 5.09
CA CYS A 25 -10.60 4.93 6.33
C CYS A 25 -11.19 3.55 6.62
N GLY A 26 -10.78 2.95 7.74
CA GLY A 26 -11.43 1.78 8.28
C GLY A 26 -10.49 0.71 8.79
N PHE A 27 -11.07 -0.24 9.52
CA PHE A 27 -10.42 -1.44 10.02
C PHE A 27 -11.29 -2.66 9.71
N GLU A 28 -10.76 -3.62 8.97
CA GLU A 28 -11.45 -4.81 8.43
C GLU A 28 -12.68 -4.50 7.53
N ARG A 29 -13.06 -3.24 7.44
CA ARG A 29 -14.14 -2.71 6.61
C ARG A 29 -13.73 -1.36 6.07
N SER A 30 -13.83 -1.16 4.77
CA SER A 30 -13.49 0.11 4.12
C SER A 30 -14.68 1.07 4.12
N PHE A 31 -14.38 2.33 4.34
CA PHE A 31 -15.34 3.43 4.33
C PHE A 31 -14.86 4.54 3.41
N ILE A 32 -15.79 5.23 2.79
CA ILE A 32 -15.52 6.47 2.07
C ILE A 32 -16.68 7.45 2.25
N ALA A 33 -16.36 8.73 2.31
CA ALA A 33 -17.34 9.80 2.39
C ALA A 33 -16.80 11.07 1.74
N LYS A 34 -17.72 12.00 1.43
CA LYS A 34 -17.36 13.39 1.08
C LYS A 34 -17.26 14.22 2.34
N ILE A 35 -16.24 15.07 2.38
CA ILE A 35 -16.09 16.11 3.41
C ILE A 35 -16.50 17.44 2.82
N ASP A 36 -17.10 18.30 3.63
CA ASP A 36 -17.36 19.70 3.25
C ASP A 36 -16.02 20.41 3.04
N PRO A 37 -15.71 20.85 1.81
CA PRO A 37 -14.43 21.48 1.52
C PRO A 37 -14.26 22.88 2.16
N GLN A 38 -15.33 23.46 2.70
CA GLN A 38 -15.27 24.78 3.34
C GLN A 38 -14.77 24.72 4.78
N ASP A 39 -15.13 23.68 5.53
CA ASP A 39 -14.71 23.55 6.93
C ASP A 39 -13.82 22.35 7.23
N MET A 40 -13.76 21.36 6.32
CA MET A 40 -12.94 20.16 6.45
C MET A 40 -13.22 19.29 7.69
N THR A 41 -14.36 19.51 8.35
CA THR A 41 -14.71 18.84 9.61
C THR A 41 -16.01 18.05 9.54
N HIS A 42 -16.84 18.33 8.54
CA HIS A 42 -18.14 17.69 8.37
C HIS A 42 -18.18 16.75 7.19
N VAL A 43 -18.67 15.54 7.43
CA VAL A 43 -19.07 14.63 6.35
C VAL A 43 -20.39 15.10 5.78
N LEU A 44 -20.47 15.22 4.46
CA LEU A 44 -21.70 15.60 3.78
C LEU A 44 -22.76 14.50 3.93
N ASP A 45 -23.99 14.91 4.29
CA ASP A 45 -25.10 13.99 4.52
C ASP A 45 -25.35 13.08 3.30
N GLY A 46 -25.60 11.81 3.56
CA GLY A 46 -25.93 10.82 2.54
C GLY A 46 -24.76 10.39 1.65
N THR A 47 -23.53 10.82 1.94
CA THR A 47 -22.35 10.47 1.13
C THR A 47 -21.52 9.33 1.73
N TYR A 48 -21.82 8.89 2.92
CA TYR A 48 -21.12 7.80 3.58
C TYR A 48 -21.45 6.45 2.92
N LEU A 49 -20.40 5.73 2.53
CA LEU A 49 -20.49 4.38 1.96
C LEU A 49 -19.55 3.43 2.69
N GLU A 50 -19.99 2.19 2.85
CA GLU A 50 -19.21 1.08 3.41
C GLU A 50 -18.90 0.03 2.34
N HIS A 51 -17.94 -0.85 2.64
CA HIS A 51 -17.57 -1.97 1.76
C HIS A 51 -17.20 -1.53 0.35
N ILE A 52 -16.32 -0.53 0.28
CA ILE A 52 -15.89 0.09 -0.99
C ILE A 52 -15.00 -0.86 -1.79
N ILE A 53 -14.19 -1.65 -1.09
CA ILE A 53 -13.24 -2.56 -1.73
C ILE A 53 -13.92 -3.91 -1.96
N PRO A 54 -13.93 -4.43 -3.20
CA PRO A 54 -14.63 -5.68 -3.54
C PRO A 54 -14.02 -6.92 -2.86
N CYS A 55 -12.85 -6.79 -2.25
CA CYS A 55 -12.16 -7.86 -1.53
C CYS A 55 -12.67 -8.04 -0.10
N GLU A 56 -13.67 -7.31 0.32
CA GLU A 56 -14.28 -7.50 1.63
C GLU A 56 -15.25 -8.68 1.58
N VAL A 57 -15.41 -9.32 2.74
CA VAL A 57 -16.43 -10.36 2.89
C VAL A 57 -17.79 -9.67 2.88
N THR A 58 -18.41 -9.58 1.73
CA THR A 58 -19.78 -9.15 1.56
C THR A 58 -20.68 -10.35 1.33
N GLU A 59 -21.96 -10.23 1.66
CA GLU A 59 -22.98 -11.26 1.43
C GLU A 59 -23.11 -11.65 -0.06
N ASN A 60 -22.61 -10.81 -0.95
CA ASN A 60 -22.65 -11.01 -2.41
C ASN A 60 -21.44 -11.75 -2.98
N GLY A 61 -20.55 -12.25 -2.14
CA GLY A 61 -19.58 -13.30 -2.44
C GLY A 61 -18.72 -13.08 -3.69
N GLY A 62 -18.04 -11.97 -3.82
CA GLY A 62 -17.37 -11.64 -5.07
C GLY A 62 -15.87 -11.84 -5.14
N PHE A 63 -15.17 -12.25 -4.08
CA PHE A 63 -13.72 -12.26 -4.14
C PHE A 63 -13.11 -13.64 -3.91
N THR A 64 -12.26 -14.06 -4.86
CA THR A 64 -11.62 -15.39 -4.87
C THR A 64 -10.40 -15.50 -3.95
N ASP A 65 -9.84 -14.36 -3.50
CA ASP A 65 -8.70 -14.33 -2.60
C ASP A 65 -9.03 -13.60 -1.29
N PRO A 66 -9.44 -14.36 -0.22
CA PRO A 66 -9.79 -13.77 1.06
C PRO A 66 -8.61 -13.09 1.77
N ASP A 67 -7.37 -13.39 1.37
CA ASP A 67 -6.18 -12.81 1.96
C ASP A 67 -5.92 -11.39 1.45
N SER A 68 -6.47 -11.04 0.29
CA SER A 68 -6.38 -9.70 -0.32
C SER A 68 -7.46 -8.73 0.13
N ARG A 69 -8.37 -9.17 1.01
CA ARG A 69 -9.43 -8.30 1.53
C ARG A 69 -8.88 -7.11 2.29
N PHE A 70 -9.60 -6.00 2.24
CA PHE A 70 -9.25 -4.79 2.98
C PHE A 70 -9.06 -5.09 4.47
N TYR A 71 -7.97 -4.58 5.03
CA TYR A 71 -7.70 -4.64 6.45
C TYR A 71 -7.62 -3.25 7.07
N GLU A 72 -6.71 -2.38 6.57
CA GLU A 72 -6.49 -1.02 7.07
C GLU A 72 -5.68 -0.19 6.07
N ALA A 73 -5.22 0.99 6.46
CA ALA A 73 -4.26 1.84 5.72
C ALA A 73 -4.80 2.38 4.39
N ALA A 74 -6.01 2.91 4.39
CA ALA A 74 -6.63 3.51 3.22
C ALA A 74 -5.80 4.69 2.68
N SER A 75 -5.50 4.69 1.38
CA SER A 75 -4.84 5.79 0.69
C SER A 75 -5.45 6.00 -0.68
N LEU A 76 -6.03 7.19 -0.90
CA LEU A 76 -6.67 7.57 -2.15
C LEU A 76 -5.72 8.40 -3.02
N ARG A 77 -5.70 8.13 -4.33
CA ARG A 77 -4.99 8.94 -5.32
C ARG A 77 -5.78 8.99 -6.62
N LYS A 78 -5.69 10.13 -7.30
CA LYS A 78 -6.16 10.28 -8.68
C LYS A 78 -4.96 10.40 -9.61
N ILE A 79 -4.97 9.63 -10.69
CA ILE A 79 -3.92 9.65 -11.71
C ILE A 79 -4.62 9.63 -13.07
N GLY A 80 -4.57 10.74 -13.79
CA GLY A 80 -5.42 10.94 -14.95
C GLY A 80 -6.89 10.86 -14.54
N ASP A 81 -7.67 10.04 -15.24
CA ASP A 81 -9.10 9.83 -14.97
C ASP A 81 -9.36 8.61 -14.06
N THR A 82 -8.31 8.03 -13.49
CA THR A 82 -8.40 6.82 -12.66
C THR A 82 -8.15 7.13 -11.19
N TYR A 83 -9.04 6.64 -10.34
CA TYR A 83 -8.91 6.71 -8.89
C TYR A 83 -8.31 5.40 -8.38
N TYR A 84 -7.28 5.51 -7.56
CA TYR A 84 -6.57 4.40 -6.93
C TYR A 84 -6.87 4.38 -5.44
N PHE A 85 -7.33 3.26 -4.96
CA PHE A 85 -7.48 2.98 -3.54
C PHE A 85 -6.42 1.96 -3.14
N ILE A 86 -5.42 2.40 -2.41
CA ILE A 86 -4.30 1.58 -1.94
C ILE A 86 -4.56 1.22 -0.49
N TYR A 87 -4.27 0.00 -0.10
CA TYR A 87 -4.57 -0.47 1.25
C TYR A 87 -3.66 -1.62 1.69
N SER A 88 -3.60 -1.85 3.01
CA SER A 88 -3.02 -3.05 3.59
C SER A 88 -4.03 -4.19 3.53
N PRO A 89 -3.71 -5.32 2.89
CA PRO A 89 -4.59 -6.47 2.87
C PRO A 89 -4.55 -7.23 4.20
N LYS A 90 -5.53 -8.11 4.44
CA LYS A 90 -5.66 -8.90 5.67
C LYS A 90 -4.43 -9.75 5.97
N ARG A 91 -3.71 -10.18 4.97
CA ARG A 91 -2.58 -11.08 5.12
C ARG A 91 -1.32 -10.55 4.44
N GLY A 92 -0.19 -10.77 5.10
CA GLY A 92 1.13 -10.42 4.61
C GLY A 92 1.49 -8.95 4.79
N SER A 93 2.77 -8.63 4.55
CA SER A 93 3.30 -7.26 4.60
C SER A 93 3.25 -6.60 3.22
N ARG A 94 2.15 -6.78 2.52
CA ARG A 94 1.92 -6.32 1.14
C ARG A 94 1.17 -5.01 1.12
N LEU A 95 1.15 -4.37 -0.04
CA LEU A 95 0.18 -3.34 -0.39
C LEU A 95 -0.63 -3.78 -1.58
N ALA A 96 -1.94 -3.80 -1.41
CA ALA A 96 -2.90 -4.07 -2.46
C ALA A 96 -3.50 -2.77 -2.99
N TYR A 97 -4.15 -2.84 -4.16
CA TYR A 97 -4.87 -1.70 -4.70
C TYR A 97 -6.08 -2.11 -5.53
N ALA A 98 -7.00 -1.17 -5.61
CA ALA A 98 -8.18 -1.24 -6.47
C ALA A 98 -8.31 0.08 -7.24
N THR A 99 -8.95 0.05 -8.40
CA THR A 99 -9.16 1.23 -9.24
C THR A 99 -10.63 1.45 -9.56
N SER A 100 -10.99 2.70 -9.83
CA SER A 100 -12.33 3.13 -10.26
C SER A 100 -12.23 4.33 -11.21
N ASP A 101 -13.26 4.55 -12.02
CA ASP A 101 -13.49 5.78 -12.79
C ASP A 101 -14.18 6.87 -11.95
N LYS A 102 -14.54 6.59 -10.71
CA LYS A 102 -15.20 7.51 -9.79
C LYS A 102 -14.56 7.47 -8.41
N PRO A 103 -14.47 8.61 -7.71
CA PRO A 103 -13.82 8.67 -6.40
C PRO A 103 -14.51 7.78 -5.35
N MET A 104 -15.83 7.62 -5.44
CA MET A 104 -16.64 6.83 -4.52
C MET A 104 -16.86 5.37 -4.98
N GLY A 105 -16.20 4.94 -6.06
CA GLY A 105 -16.36 3.61 -6.62
C GLY A 105 -17.55 3.46 -7.61
N PRO A 106 -17.89 2.22 -8.02
CA PRO A 106 -17.36 0.95 -7.53
C PRO A 106 -15.87 0.74 -7.92
N TYR A 107 -15.12 0.15 -7.02
CA TYR A 107 -13.72 -0.18 -7.24
C TYR A 107 -13.55 -1.61 -7.77
N THR A 108 -12.53 -1.79 -8.61
CA THR A 108 -12.11 -3.09 -9.12
C THR A 108 -10.73 -3.42 -8.55
N TYR A 109 -10.59 -4.56 -7.90
CA TYR A 109 -9.30 -5.05 -7.41
C TYR A 109 -8.33 -5.31 -8.56
N ARG A 110 -7.07 -4.91 -8.39
CA ARG A 110 -6.03 -4.99 -9.41
C ARG A 110 -4.82 -5.82 -9.02
N GLY A 111 -4.68 -6.20 -7.76
CA GLY A 111 -3.54 -6.98 -7.28
C GLY A 111 -2.71 -6.25 -6.24
N TYR A 112 -1.44 -6.61 -6.17
CA TYR A 112 -0.48 -6.02 -5.25
C TYR A 112 0.43 -5.02 -5.96
N ILE A 113 0.85 -3.96 -5.23
CA ILE A 113 1.88 -3.03 -5.67
C ILE A 113 3.24 -3.51 -5.15
N VAL A 114 3.27 -3.95 -3.88
CA VAL A 114 4.50 -4.38 -3.20
C VAL A 114 4.27 -5.75 -2.59
N ASP A 115 5.09 -6.72 -2.97
CA ASP A 115 5.06 -8.08 -2.43
C ASP A 115 6.41 -8.78 -2.65
N ASN A 116 7.03 -9.25 -1.58
CA ASN A 116 8.24 -10.08 -1.65
C ASN A 116 7.95 -11.58 -1.48
N GLY A 117 6.70 -11.96 -1.29
CA GLY A 117 6.32 -13.31 -0.87
C GLY A 117 6.89 -13.68 0.52
N VAL A 118 7.19 -12.68 1.34
CA VAL A 118 7.71 -12.83 2.71
C VAL A 118 6.77 -12.11 3.66
N ASP A 119 6.29 -12.82 4.66
CA ASP A 119 5.54 -12.21 5.75
C ASP A 119 6.49 -11.70 6.83
N TYR A 120 6.45 -10.40 7.07
CA TYR A 120 7.13 -9.79 8.20
C TYR A 120 6.26 -9.85 9.45
N PRO A 121 6.84 -9.79 10.66
CA PRO A 121 6.06 -9.79 11.89
C PRO A 121 4.96 -8.71 11.86
N ALA A 122 3.75 -9.09 12.28
CA ALA A 122 2.53 -8.28 12.32
C ALA A 122 1.91 -7.83 10.99
N GLY A 123 2.50 -8.16 9.87
CA GLY A 123 1.83 -8.23 8.58
C GLY A 123 1.21 -6.98 7.98
N ASN A 124 1.11 -5.85 8.66
CA ASN A 124 0.52 -4.65 8.06
C ASN A 124 1.53 -3.82 7.27
N ASN A 125 1.04 -3.03 6.36
CA ASN A 125 1.83 -2.06 5.61
C ASN A 125 1.00 -0.81 5.32
N HIS A 126 1.63 0.35 5.38
CA HIS A 126 1.02 1.62 5.00
C HIS A 126 1.78 2.20 3.83
N GLY A 127 1.07 2.66 2.82
CA GLY A 127 1.75 3.21 1.66
C GLY A 127 0.91 4.18 0.86
N SER A 128 1.60 4.89 -0.01
CA SER A 128 1.03 5.92 -0.86
C SER A 128 1.84 6.09 -2.13
N ILE A 129 1.17 6.32 -3.23
CA ILE A 129 1.79 6.62 -4.52
C ILE A 129 2.01 8.12 -4.65
N CYS A 130 3.18 8.49 -5.16
CA CYS A 130 3.54 9.87 -5.44
C CYS A 130 4.37 9.94 -6.71
N ARG A 131 4.24 11.04 -7.46
CA ARG A 131 5.08 11.35 -8.62
C ARG A 131 6.15 12.37 -8.23
N ILE A 132 7.41 12.06 -8.52
CA ILE A 132 8.54 12.97 -8.34
C ILE A 132 9.21 13.14 -9.70
N GLY A 133 9.17 14.34 -10.24
CA GLY A 133 9.60 14.60 -11.62
C GLY A 133 8.74 13.78 -12.61
N ASN A 134 9.39 12.91 -13.37
CA ASN A 134 8.72 12.04 -14.36
C ASN A 134 8.56 10.59 -13.89
N GLN A 135 8.95 10.28 -12.66
CA GLN A 135 8.92 8.93 -12.11
C GLN A 135 7.84 8.81 -11.04
N TRP A 136 7.07 7.71 -11.08
CA TRP A 136 6.14 7.31 -10.04
C TRP A 136 6.84 6.45 -9.00
N TYR A 137 6.46 6.63 -7.76
CA TYR A 137 7.00 5.90 -6.60
C TYR A 137 5.90 5.41 -5.71
N ILE A 138 6.11 4.25 -5.09
CA ILE A 138 5.35 3.78 -3.93
C ILE A 138 6.19 4.00 -2.67
N PHE A 139 5.67 4.76 -1.74
CA PHE A 139 6.22 4.91 -0.38
C PHE A 139 5.48 3.95 0.53
N TYR A 140 6.21 3.22 1.34
CA TYR A 140 5.64 2.22 2.24
C TYR A 140 6.56 2.02 3.45
N HIS A 141 6.19 1.11 4.36
CA HIS A 141 7.08 0.74 5.44
C HIS A 141 7.36 -0.77 5.45
N ARG A 142 8.46 -1.12 6.07
CA ARG A 142 8.85 -2.51 6.34
C ARG A 142 9.17 -2.67 7.82
N MET A 143 8.70 -3.76 8.41
CA MET A 143 9.10 -4.17 9.75
C MET A 143 10.54 -4.67 9.72
N THR A 144 11.33 -4.30 10.70
CA THR A 144 12.73 -4.70 10.85
C THR A 144 12.98 -5.26 12.26
N ASN A 145 14.11 -5.90 12.47
CA ASN A 145 14.51 -6.46 13.77
C ASN A 145 13.48 -7.43 14.38
N GLY A 146 12.69 -8.11 13.55
CA GLY A 146 11.67 -9.03 14.02
C GLY A 146 10.58 -8.40 14.90
N SER A 147 10.35 -7.09 14.80
CA SER A 147 9.47 -6.35 15.69
C SER A 147 8.51 -5.45 14.92
N VAL A 148 7.23 -5.49 15.32
CA VAL A 148 6.19 -4.57 14.82
C VAL A 148 6.46 -3.11 15.19
N MET A 149 7.27 -2.87 16.19
CA MET A 149 7.62 -1.53 16.68
C MET A 149 8.79 -0.92 15.92
N SER A 150 9.48 -1.70 15.08
CA SER A 150 10.64 -1.25 14.32
C SER A 150 10.29 -1.12 12.84
N ARG A 151 9.61 -0.04 12.48
CA ARG A 151 9.20 0.26 11.10
C ARG A 151 10.23 1.13 10.40
N ARG A 152 10.60 0.78 9.19
CA ARG A 152 11.52 1.54 8.34
C ARG A 152 10.78 2.01 7.09
N ALA A 153 10.94 3.30 6.76
CA ALA A 153 10.42 3.85 5.51
C ALA A 153 11.19 3.26 4.32
N CYS A 154 10.43 2.87 3.31
CA CYS A 154 10.93 2.34 2.04
C CYS A 154 10.29 3.08 0.88
N VAL A 155 10.95 3.06 -0.26
CA VAL A 155 10.45 3.60 -1.51
C VAL A 155 10.94 2.77 -2.67
N GLU A 156 10.03 2.48 -3.63
CA GLU A 156 10.37 1.81 -4.88
C GLU A 156 9.84 2.61 -6.06
N LYS A 157 10.57 2.56 -7.17
CA LYS A 157 10.08 3.04 -8.47
C LYS A 157 8.97 2.11 -8.96
N ILE A 158 7.87 2.67 -9.40
CA ILE A 158 6.75 1.91 -9.99
C ILE A 158 6.47 2.41 -11.40
N GLU A 159 5.89 1.54 -12.21
CA GLU A 159 5.36 1.84 -13.52
C GLU A 159 3.84 1.71 -13.52
N ILE A 160 3.16 2.72 -14.01
CA ILE A 160 1.72 2.69 -14.25
C ILE A 160 1.52 2.44 -15.73
N LEU A 161 0.96 1.29 -16.06
CA LEU A 161 0.75 0.85 -17.42
C LEU A 161 -0.40 1.63 -18.09
N PRO A 162 -0.51 1.61 -19.43
CA PRO A 162 -1.55 2.36 -20.16
C PRO A 162 -2.99 1.99 -19.77
N ASP A 163 -3.21 0.78 -19.25
CA ASP A 163 -4.51 0.30 -18.76
C ASP A 163 -4.78 0.69 -17.29
N GLY A 164 -3.88 1.47 -16.68
CA GLY A 164 -3.95 1.90 -15.29
C GLY A 164 -3.47 0.85 -14.27
N THR A 165 -2.99 -0.30 -14.70
CA THR A 165 -2.42 -1.28 -13.78
C THR A 165 -1.01 -0.91 -13.36
N ILE A 166 -0.56 -1.43 -12.21
CA ILE A 166 0.77 -1.22 -11.64
C ILE A 166 1.46 -2.58 -11.58
N SER A 167 2.63 -2.67 -12.20
CA SER A 167 3.47 -3.88 -12.08
C SER A 167 3.95 -4.02 -10.65
N PRO A 168 3.78 -5.20 -10.01
CA PRO A 168 4.28 -5.44 -8.67
C PRO A 168 5.79 -5.24 -8.58
N VAL A 169 6.24 -4.62 -7.49
CA VAL A 169 7.66 -4.41 -7.20
C VAL A 169 8.07 -5.13 -5.93
N GLU A 170 9.33 -5.55 -5.89
CA GLU A 170 9.92 -6.13 -4.69
C GLU A 170 10.28 -5.03 -3.68
N MET A 171 10.18 -5.35 -2.40
CA MET A 171 10.69 -4.49 -1.34
C MET A 171 12.21 -4.52 -1.36
N THR A 172 12.85 -3.37 -1.53
CA THR A 172 14.32 -3.27 -1.52
C THR A 172 14.81 -2.27 -0.47
N SER A 173 16.11 -2.18 -0.32
CA SER A 173 16.78 -1.12 0.45
C SER A 173 17.38 -0.04 -0.44
N LEU A 174 17.08 -0.03 -1.74
CA LEU A 174 17.68 0.88 -2.72
C LEU A 174 17.20 2.33 -2.54
N GLY A 175 15.97 2.51 -2.08
CA GLY A 175 15.40 3.85 -1.99
C GLY A 175 15.25 4.48 -3.37
N PHE A 176 15.83 5.68 -3.55
CA PHE A 176 15.84 6.37 -4.84
C PHE A 176 17.00 5.97 -5.74
N SER A 177 17.93 5.13 -5.24
CA SER A 177 19.08 4.68 -5.98
C SER A 177 18.69 3.73 -7.10
N ASP A 178 19.58 3.58 -8.06
CA ASP A 178 19.49 2.53 -9.07
C ASP A 178 19.98 1.17 -8.51
N ALA A 179 19.89 0.12 -9.32
CA ALA A 179 20.38 -1.19 -8.94
C ALA A 179 21.84 -1.14 -8.46
N LEU A 180 22.17 -1.98 -7.48
CA LEU A 180 23.52 -2.06 -6.95
C LEU A 180 24.50 -2.48 -8.04
N ASN A 181 25.67 -1.86 -8.04
CA ASN A 181 26.74 -2.22 -8.96
C ASN A 181 27.31 -3.61 -8.59
N PRO A 182 27.25 -4.62 -9.46
CA PRO A 182 27.71 -5.96 -9.14
C PRO A 182 29.22 -6.06 -8.99
N TYR A 183 29.98 -5.02 -9.41
CA TYR A 183 31.45 -4.95 -9.32
C TYR A 183 31.94 -4.16 -8.10
N GLU A 184 31.04 -3.71 -7.23
CA GLU A 184 31.36 -3.00 -6.00
C GLU A 184 30.93 -3.80 -4.76
N GLU A 185 31.69 -3.66 -3.68
CA GLU A 185 31.32 -4.27 -2.40
C GLU A 185 30.09 -3.57 -1.84
N THR A 186 29.06 -4.35 -1.53
CA THR A 186 27.84 -3.87 -0.88
C THR A 186 27.71 -4.51 0.50
N PRO A 187 27.49 -3.71 1.56
CA PRO A 187 27.23 -4.24 2.90
C PRO A 187 26.02 -5.18 2.91
N ALA A 188 26.16 -6.36 3.53
CA ALA A 188 25.08 -7.35 3.57
C ALA A 188 23.84 -6.89 4.36
N GLU A 189 24.02 -5.96 5.28
CA GLU A 189 22.95 -5.33 6.05
C GLU A 189 21.98 -4.49 5.20
N LEU A 190 22.34 -4.15 3.98
CA LEU A 190 21.44 -3.51 3.01
C LEU A 190 20.43 -4.47 2.39
N ALA A 191 20.61 -5.78 2.58
CA ALA A 191 19.66 -6.76 2.07
C ALA A 191 18.30 -6.63 2.76
N CYS A 192 17.23 -6.51 1.98
CA CYS A 192 15.85 -6.51 2.47
C CYS A 192 15.35 -7.91 2.79
N VAL A 193 15.77 -8.88 1.97
CA VAL A 193 15.34 -10.27 2.08
C VAL A 193 16.58 -11.14 2.06
N LEU A 194 16.70 -11.98 3.09
CA LEU A 194 17.76 -12.99 3.17
C LEU A 194 17.07 -14.35 3.08
N LYS A 195 17.35 -15.07 1.99
CA LYS A 195 16.90 -16.45 1.79
C LYS A 195 18.13 -17.36 1.82
N GLY A 196 18.20 -18.25 2.79
CA GLY A 196 19.30 -19.20 2.92
C GLY A 196 18.82 -20.56 3.43
N LEU A 197 19.62 -21.60 3.16
CA LEU A 197 19.35 -22.96 3.64
C LEU A 197 19.63 -23.11 5.14
N SER A 198 20.30 -22.14 5.77
CA SER A 198 20.62 -22.16 7.21
C SER A 198 20.74 -20.74 7.75
N LEU A 199 20.09 -20.49 8.87
CA LEU A 199 20.14 -19.23 9.62
C LEU A 199 21.53 -18.98 10.25
N ILE A 200 22.35 -19.99 10.42
CA ILE A 200 23.69 -19.90 11.04
C ILE A 200 24.64 -19.03 10.19
N HIS A 201 24.45 -19.02 8.88
CA HIS A 201 25.27 -18.22 7.98
C HIS A 201 24.83 -16.76 7.85
N ILE A 202 23.71 -16.36 8.48
CA ILE A 202 23.16 -15.00 8.41
C ILE A 202 23.66 -14.13 9.58
N SER A 203 24.20 -14.73 10.63
CA SER A 203 24.61 -14.04 11.87
C SER A 203 26.03 -13.48 11.86
N GLU A 204 26.85 -13.82 10.87
CA GLU A 204 28.15 -13.20 10.70
C GLU A 204 28.11 -12.05 9.70
N PRO A 205 28.82 -10.94 9.92
CA PRO A 205 28.90 -9.84 8.97
C PRO A 205 29.68 -10.29 7.72
N THR A 206 28.97 -10.97 6.83
CA THR A 206 29.51 -11.44 5.56
C THR A 206 29.38 -10.33 4.52
N ARG A 207 30.48 -9.83 4.01
CA ARG A 207 30.48 -9.02 2.80
C ARG A 207 30.09 -9.91 1.62
N LEU A 208 29.04 -9.54 0.91
CA LEU A 208 28.71 -10.18 -0.37
C LEU A 208 29.86 -9.88 -1.34
N ARG A 209 30.69 -10.87 -1.64
CA ARG A 209 31.59 -10.81 -2.77
C ARG A 209 30.86 -11.35 -4.00
N CYS A 210 30.69 -10.52 -5.01
CA CYS A 210 30.36 -11.04 -6.34
C CYS A 210 31.54 -11.93 -6.80
N ILE A 211 31.22 -13.19 -7.07
CA ILE A 211 32.19 -14.11 -7.66
C ILE A 211 32.27 -13.76 -9.16
N SER A 212 33.43 -13.38 -9.60
CA SER A 212 33.80 -13.17 -11.00
C SER A 212 33.73 -14.48 -11.79
#